data_1e1bec03aa43798ea5c9cd4fa5e05937
#
_entry.id   1e1bec03aa43798ea5c9cd4fa5e05937
#
_cell.length_a   1.000
_cell.length_b   1.000
_cell.length_c   1.000
_cell.angle_alpha   90.00
_cell.angle_beta   90.00
_cell.angle_gamma   90.00
#
_symmetry.space_group_name_H-M   'P 1'
#
loop_
_entity.id
_entity.type
_entity.pdbx_description
1 polymer ?
#
loop_
_entity_poly.entity_id
_entity_poly.type
_entity_poly.pdbx_seq_one_letter_code
_entity_poly.pdbx_strand_id
1 'polypeptide(L)'
;MTTLEDIARVHTGWIIWRSDVGRWWATRRGAVDLEAIRRGCAMTLDADDPDGLAAALTAQEELTAEIVADLAPVVADSTTAG
;
A
#
# COMPACT_ATOMS: atom_id res chain seq x y z
N MET A 1 17.88 11.36 -4.30
CA MET A 1 17.11 11.82 -3.14
C MET A 1 15.63 11.52 -3.35
N THR A 2 14.98 10.97 -2.35
CA THR A 2 13.58 10.59 -2.47
C THR A 2 12.66 11.80 -2.25
N THR A 3 11.78 12.04 -3.21
CA THR A 3 10.83 13.16 -3.13
C THR A 3 9.40 12.62 -3.17
N LEU A 4 8.43 13.52 -2.90
CA LEU A 4 7.01 13.15 -3.02
C LEU A 4 6.70 12.59 -4.41
N GLU A 5 7.24 13.23 -5.44
CA GLU A 5 7.00 12.80 -6.80
C GLU A 5 7.58 11.42 -7.07
N ASP A 6 8.76 11.14 -6.53
CA ASP A 6 9.37 9.83 -6.70
C ASP A 6 8.52 8.74 -6.07
N ILE A 7 8.05 9.00 -4.85
CA ILE A 7 7.21 8.04 -4.12
C ILE A 7 5.90 7.83 -4.86
N ALA A 8 5.26 8.91 -5.30
CA ALA A 8 3.99 8.83 -6.00
C ALA A 8 4.11 8.08 -7.33
N ARG A 9 5.25 8.21 -7.99
CA ARG A 9 5.47 7.54 -9.26
C ARG A 9 5.60 6.02 -9.10
N VAL A 10 6.24 5.61 -8.01
CA VAL A 10 6.46 4.18 -7.74
C VAL A 10 5.23 3.55 -7.09
N HIS A 11 4.60 4.27 -6.17
CA HIS A 11 3.47 3.75 -5.39
C HIS A 11 2.17 4.36 -5.86
N THR A 12 1.76 4.01 -7.07
CA THR A 12 0.60 4.63 -7.72
C THR A 12 -0.75 4.32 -7.07
N GLY A 13 -0.80 3.30 -6.22
CA GLY A 13 -2.03 2.97 -5.49
C GLY A 13 -2.29 3.86 -4.28
N TRP A 14 -1.48 4.89 -4.06
CA TRP A 14 -1.56 5.75 -2.90
C TRP A 14 -1.53 7.21 -3.29
N ILE A 15 -2.18 8.06 -2.49
CA ILE A 15 -2.08 9.50 -2.61
C ILE A 15 -1.03 9.95 -1.60
N ILE A 16 0.05 10.55 -2.06
CA ILE A 16 1.16 10.95 -1.22
C ILE A 16 1.08 12.45 -0.96
N TRP A 17 1.17 12.84 0.30
CA TRP A 17 1.07 14.26 0.64
C TRP A 17 1.89 14.55 1.91
N ARG A 18 2.12 15.83 2.14
CA ARG A 18 2.91 16.30 3.28
C ARG A 18 2.06 17.22 4.13
N SER A 19 2.08 17.00 5.44
CA SER A 19 1.29 17.80 6.36
C SER A 19 1.98 19.12 6.71
N ASP A 20 1.25 20.02 7.34
CA ASP A 20 1.75 21.32 7.76
C ASP A 20 2.92 21.19 8.76
N VAL A 21 2.94 20.12 9.52
CA VAL A 21 4.00 19.90 10.50
C VAL A 21 5.17 19.13 9.92
N GLY A 22 5.19 18.96 8.60
CA GLY A 22 6.32 18.35 7.93
C GLY A 22 6.36 16.83 7.94
N ARG A 23 5.29 16.18 8.33
CA ARG A 23 5.20 14.72 8.25
C ARG A 23 4.76 14.31 6.86
N TRP A 24 5.20 13.13 6.46
CA TRP A 24 4.91 12.56 5.15
C TRP A 24 3.82 11.52 5.29
N TRP A 25 2.79 11.63 4.47
CA TRP A 25 1.60 10.80 4.54
C TRP A 25 1.32 10.09 3.24
N ALA A 26 0.68 8.93 3.34
CA ALA A 26 0.18 8.21 2.19
C ALA A 26 -1.21 7.68 2.52
N THR A 27 -2.16 7.91 1.63
CA THR A 27 -3.53 7.44 1.80
C THR A 27 -3.85 6.53 0.62
N ARG A 28 -4.39 5.36 0.90
CA ARG A 28 -4.71 4.38 -0.12
C ARG A 28 -5.84 4.91 -1.02
N ARG A 29 -5.67 4.77 -2.33
CA ARG A 29 -6.67 5.26 -3.28
C ARG A 29 -7.92 4.41 -3.30
N GLY A 30 -7.77 3.10 -3.15
CA GLY A 30 -8.88 2.19 -3.18
C GLY A 30 -9.18 1.59 -1.82
N ALA A 31 -10.32 0.94 -1.71
CA ALA A 31 -10.67 0.22 -0.50
C ALA A 31 -9.96 -1.12 -0.48
N VAL A 32 -9.67 -1.61 0.71
CA VAL A 32 -9.20 -2.98 0.90
C VAL A 32 -10.26 -3.74 1.66
N ASP A 33 -10.25 -5.06 1.51
CA ASP A 33 -11.20 -5.91 2.21
C ASP A 33 -11.02 -5.80 3.71
N LEU A 34 -12.12 -5.96 4.43
CA LEU A 34 -12.09 -5.93 5.89
C LEU A 34 -11.12 -6.97 6.44
N GLU A 35 -11.05 -8.12 5.80
CA GLU A 35 -10.13 -9.17 6.22
C GLU A 35 -8.67 -8.72 6.09
N ALA A 36 -8.34 -7.99 5.03
CA ALA A 36 -7.00 -7.45 4.85
C ALA A 36 -6.65 -6.46 5.96
N ILE A 37 -7.61 -5.62 6.34
CA ILE A 37 -7.41 -4.67 7.43
C ILE A 37 -7.15 -5.40 8.74
N ARG A 38 -7.89 -6.46 9.00
CA ARG A 38 -7.70 -7.27 10.21
C ARG A 38 -6.32 -7.91 10.25
N ARG A 39 -5.73 -8.19 9.09
CA ARG A 39 -4.41 -8.80 8.99
C ARG A 39 -3.28 -7.78 8.98
N GLY A 40 -3.59 -6.50 9.15
CA GLY A 40 -2.58 -5.48 9.31
C GLY A 40 -2.43 -4.49 8.17
N CYS A 41 -3.27 -4.56 7.15
CA CYS A 41 -3.23 -3.58 6.07
C CYS A 41 -3.75 -2.24 6.55
N ALA A 42 -3.02 -1.19 6.29
CA ALA A 42 -3.39 0.16 6.68
C ALA A 42 -3.97 0.92 5.51
N MET A 43 -4.94 1.80 5.80
CA MET A 43 -5.49 2.71 4.79
C MET A 43 -4.66 3.98 4.68
N THR A 44 -4.00 4.36 5.76
CA THR A 44 -3.18 5.58 5.81
C THR A 44 -1.88 5.27 6.56
N LEU A 45 -0.78 5.77 6.01
CA LEU A 45 0.54 5.63 6.61
C LEU A 45 1.16 7.00 6.80
N ASP A 46 2.09 7.12 7.74
CA ASP A 46 2.84 8.35 7.93
C ASP A 46 4.29 8.04 8.34
N ALA A 47 5.16 9.00 8.12
CA ALA A 47 6.57 8.86 8.49
C ALA A 47 7.20 10.23 8.66
N ASP A 48 8.35 10.26 9.32
CA ASP A 48 9.08 11.51 9.57
C ASP A 48 9.82 12.00 8.33
N ASP A 49 10.14 11.09 7.42
CA ASP A 49 10.92 11.43 6.24
C ASP A 49 10.42 10.60 5.03
N PRO A 50 10.80 11.02 3.81
CA PRO A 50 10.33 10.33 2.61
C PRO A 50 10.86 8.90 2.48
N ASP A 51 12.06 8.63 2.92
CA ASP A 51 12.61 7.28 2.85
C ASP A 51 11.84 6.34 3.79
N GLY A 52 11.49 6.82 4.98
CA GLY A 52 10.69 6.05 5.90
C GLY A 52 9.30 5.75 5.35
N LEU A 53 8.70 6.73 4.68
CA LEU A 53 7.39 6.53 4.07
C LEU A 53 7.49 5.52 2.94
N ALA A 54 8.50 5.62 2.08
CA ALA A 54 8.68 4.68 0.99
C ALA A 54 8.85 3.25 1.51
N ALA A 55 9.62 3.08 2.58
CA ALA A 55 9.80 1.76 3.19
C ALA A 55 8.48 1.21 3.73
N ALA A 56 7.69 2.07 4.39
CA ALA A 56 6.39 1.67 4.93
C ALA A 56 5.42 1.28 3.81
N LEU A 57 5.44 2.02 2.71
CA LEU A 57 4.60 1.71 1.55
C LEU A 57 4.98 0.37 0.94
N THR A 58 6.27 0.12 0.76
CA THR A 58 6.73 -1.15 0.22
C THR A 58 6.28 -2.31 1.10
N ALA A 59 6.44 -2.18 2.41
CA ALA A 59 6.03 -3.22 3.34
C ALA A 59 4.52 -3.47 3.27
N GLN A 60 3.72 -2.42 3.16
CA GLN A 60 2.28 -2.56 3.06
C GLN A 60 1.86 -3.19 1.74
N GLU A 61 2.53 -2.84 0.66
CA GLU A 61 2.22 -3.41 -0.64
C GLU A 61 2.55 -4.91 -0.68
N GLU A 62 3.66 -5.29 -0.08
CA GLU A 62 4.02 -6.70 0.02
C GLU A 62 3.03 -7.48 0.87
N LEU A 63 2.63 -6.92 2.00
CA LEU A 63 1.65 -7.54 2.87
C LEU A 63 0.30 -7.68 2.15
N THR A 64 -0.12 -6.64 1.47
CA THR A 64 -1.39 -6.66 0.75
C THR A 64 -1.37 -7.71 -0.35
N ALA A 65 -0.26 -7.82 -1.09
CA ALA A 65 -0.13 -8.80 -2.15
C ALA A 65 -0.20 -10.23 -1.59
N GLU A 66 0.42 -10.47 -0.46
CA GLU A 66 0.37 -11.79 0.18
C GLU A 66 -1.06 -12.14 0.61
N ILE A 67 -1.77 -11.19 1.19
CA ILE A 67 -3.13 -11.41 1.66
C ILE A 67 -4.07 -11.63 0.48
N VAL A 68 -3.93 -10.84 -0.57
CA VAL A 68 -4.78 -10.99 -1.76
C VAL A 68 -4.54 -12.34 -2.41
N ALA A 69 -3.30 -12.77 -2.51
CA ALA A 69 -2.98 -14.07 -3.08
C ALA A 69 -3.59 -15.20 -2.25
N ASP A 70 -3.62 -15.04 -0.93
CA ASP A 70 -4.19 -16.03 -0.03
C ASP A 70 -5.71 -16.10 -0.14
N LEU A 71 -6.35 -14.97 -0.39
CA LEU A 71 -7.80 -14.89 -0.42
C LEU A 71 -8.42 -15.23 -1.78
N ALA A 72 -7.64 -15.18 -2.86
CA ALA A 72 -8.17 -15.32 -4.21
C ALA A 72 -7.71 -16.54 -5.01
N PRO A 73 -7.07 -17.53 -4.44
CA PRO A 73 -6.46 -18.60 -5.22
C PRO A 73 -7.45 -19.46 -6.00
N VAL A 74 -8.62 -19.65 -5.44
CA VAL A 74 -9.62 -20.53 -6.07
C VAL A 74 -10.06 -20.00 -7.42
N VAL A 75 -10.24 -18.71 -7.52
CA VAL A 75 -10.66 -18.09 -8.76
C VAL A 75 -9.60 -18.26 -9.83
N ALA A 76 -8.35 -18.07 -9.45
CA ALA A 76 -7.25 -18.22 -10.38
C ALA A 76 -7.17 -19.66 -10.92
N ASP A 77 -7.33 -20.61 -10.04
CA ASP A 77 -7.28 -22.02 -10.43
C ASP A 77 -8.38 -22.37 -11.41
N SER A 78 -9.56 -21.87 -11.16
CA SER A 78 -10.68 -22.11 -12.04
C SER A 78 -10.41 -21.55 -13.43
N THR A 79 -9.78 -20.40 -13.49
CA THR A 79 -9.46 -19.75 -14.74
C THR A 79 -8.47 -20.55 -15.54
N THR A 80 -7.45 -21.07 -14.88
CA THR A 80 -6.42 -21.82 -15.57
C THR A 80 -6.91 -23.16 -16.07
N ALA A 81 -7.85 -23.73 -15.38
CA ALA A 81 -8.40 -25.01 -15.79
C ALA A 81 -9.14 -24.91 -17.11
N GLY A 82 -9.61 -23.72 -17.40
CA GLY A 82 -10.29 -23.49 -18.66
C GLY A 82 -9.35 -23.47 -19.83
#